data_2977077c0f00be25b4c44aee57790097
#
_entry.id   2977077c0f00be25b4c44aee57790097
#
_cell.length_a   1.000
_cell.length_b   1.000
_cell.length_c   1.000
_cell.angle_alpha   90.00
_cell.angle_beta   90.00
_cell.angle_gamma   90.00
#
_symmetry.space_group_name_H-M   'P 1'
#
loop_
_entity.id
_entity.type
_entity.pdbx_description
1 polymer ?
#
loop_
_entity_poly.entity_id
_entity_poly.type
_entity_poly.pdbx_seq_one_letter_code
_entity_poly.pdbx_strand_id
1 'polypeptide(L)'
;MDTYIAFLRGINVSGQKIIKMEALRDAFLREGFTGVKTYIQSGNVLFNSTGLSESELPNRLEGLIVENFGFHTDVILRSRNEIESVLKALEIIYSEREGEQKLYISFLKNAFSGNIS
;
A
#
# COMPACT_ATOMS: atom_id res chain seq x y z
N MET A 1 7.29 3.67 -15.51
CA MET A 1 6.30 3.18 -14.56
C MET A 1 6.98 2.89 -13.24
N ASP A 2 6.49 3.50 -12.17
CA ASP A 2 7.08 3.35 -10.85
C ASP A 2 6.13 2.58 -9.94
N THR A 3 6.71 1.76 -9.08
CA THR A 3 5.97 0.95 -8.13
C THR A 3 6.06 1.56 -6.73
N TYR A 4 4.92 1.67 -6.08
CA TYR A 4 4.80 2.26 -4.75
C TYR A 4 3.95 1.40 -3.84
N ILE A 5 4.12 1.62 -2.55
CA ILE A 5 3.16 1.11 -1.57
C ILE A 5 2.58 2.31 -0.83
N ALA A 6 1.26 2.32 -0.70
CA ALA A 6 0.55 3.34 0.05
C ALA A 6 0.05 2.73 1.36
N PHE A 7 0.30 3.44 2.46
CA PHE A 7 -0.18 3.05 3.78
C PHE A 7 -1.25 4.06 4.19
N LEU A 8 -2.49 3.60 4.30
CA LEU A 8 -3.61 4.42 4.73
C LEU A 8 -3.74 4.31 6.25
N ARG A 9 -3.63 5.44 6.92
CA ARG A 9 -3.63 5.46 8.38
C ARG A 9 -5.03 5.53 8.94
N GLY A 10 -5.27 4.77 10.00
CA GLY A 10 -6.49 4.91 10.80
C GLY A 10 -7.77 4.40 10.15
N ILE A 11 -7.68 3.54 9.15
CA ILE A 11 -8.87 2.92 8.58
C ILE A 11 -9.14 1.57 9.25
N ASN A 12 -10.40 1.14 9.20
CA ASN A 12 -10.83 -0.17 9.72
C ASN A 12 -10.46 -0.40 11.18
N VAL A 13 -10.43 0.68 11.95
CA VAL A 13 -10.08 0.63 13.38
C VAL A 13 -11.33 0.90 14.21
N SER A 14 -11.65 0.00 15.13
CA SER A 14 -12.77 0.15 16.07
C SER A 14 -14.11 0.48 15.39
N GLY A 15 -14.34 -0.11 14.22
CA GLY A 15 -15.59 0.10 13.49
C GLY A 15 -15.71 1.44 12.81
N GLN A 16 -14.63 2.23 12.74
CA GLN A 16 -14.64 3.54 12.09
C GLN A 16 -13.84 3.51 10.79
N LYS A 17 -14.18 4.40 9.86
CA LYS A 17 -13.50 4.55 8.58
C LYS A 17 -13.37 3.20 7.86
N ILE A 18 -14.50 2.52 7.74
CA ILE A 18 -14.53 1.18 7.14
C ILE A 18 -14.33 1.27 5.64
N ILE A 19 -13.33 0.57 5.13
CA ILE A 19 -13.08 0.42 3.70
C ILE A 19 -12.88 -1.05 3.42
N LYS A 20 -13.66 -1.59 2.50
CA LYS A 20 -13.43 -2.95 2.00
C LYS A 20 -12.24 -2.93 1.06
N MET A 21 -11.34 -3.89 1.19
CA MET A 21 -10.13 -3.93 0.36
C MET A 21 -10.45 -4.04 -1.12
N GLU A 22 -11.51 -4.76 -1.46
CA GLU A 22 -11.94 -4.86 -2.84
C GLU A 22 -12.37 -3.50 -3.41
N ALA A 23 -13.12 -2.73 -2.64
CA ALA A 23 -13.55 -1.39 -3.05
C ALA A 23 -12.37 -0.44 -3.17
N LEU A 24 -11.40 -0.56 -2.29
CA LEU A 24 -10.18 0.25 -2.33
C LEU A 24 -9.38 -0.07 -3.59
N ARG A 25 -9.22 -1.35 -3.91
CA ARG A 25 -8.54 -1.77 -5.14
C ARG A 25 -9.24 -1.20 -6.36
N ASP A 26 -10.56 -1.31 -6.41
CA ASP A 26 -11.33 -0.82 -7.56
C ASP A 26 -11.21 0.69 -7.71
N ALA A 27 -11.15 1.44 -6.62
CA ALA A 27 -10.98 2.88 -6.66
C ALA A 27 -9.62 3.25 -7.26
N PHE A 28 -8.56 2.54 -6.88
CA PHE A 28 -7.23 2.75 -7.46
C PHE A 28 -7.23 2.45 -8.96
N LEU A 29 -7.85 1.35 -9.36
CA LEU A 29 -7.92 0.98 -10.78
C LEU A 29 -8.69 2.01 -11.61
N ARG A 30 -9.80 2.54 -11.07
CA ARG A 30 -10.57 3.57 -11.76
C ARG A 30 -9.78 4.87 -11.91
N GLU A 31 -8.87 5.15 -11.01
CA GLU A 31 -8.03 6.33 -11.06
C GLU A 31 -6.91 6.21 -12.11
N GLY A 32 -6.69 5.02 -12.64
CA GLY A 32 -5.69 4.79 -13.67
C GLY A 32 -4.42 4.08 -13.21
N PHE A 33 -4.34 3.74 -11.93
CA PHE A 33 -3.22 2.96 -11.43
C PHE A 33 -3.33 1.50 -11.89
N THR A 34 -2.20 0.83 -12.02
CA THR A 34 -2.15 -0.56 -12.48
C THR A 34 -1.44 -1.43 -11.45
N GLY A 35 -1.55 -2.75 -11.63
CA GLY A 35 -0.89 -3.70 -10.75
C GLY A 35 -1.31 -3.55 -9.29
N VAL A 36 -2.56 -3.15 -9.06
CA VAL A 36 -3.04 -2.83 -7.74
C VAL A 36 -3.28 -4.11 -6.94
N LYS A 37 -2.66 -4.17 -5.76
CA LYS A 37 -2.84 -5.29 -4.83
C LYS A 37 -3.00 -4.75 -3.43
N THR A 38 -3.95 -5.29 -2.69
CA THR A 38 -4.18 -4.94 -1.30
C THR A 38 -3.79 -6.11 -0.41
N TYR A 39 -3.30 -5.79 0.79
CA TYR A 39 -2.90 -6.81 1.73
C TYR A 39 -3.34 -6.41 3.13
N ILE A 40 -4.09 -7.28 3.76
CA ILE A 40 -4.72 -7.15 5.07
C ILE A 40 -5.59 -5.90 5.18
N GLN A 41 -6.46 -5.87 6.19
CA GLN A 41 -7.45 -4.80 6.39
C GLN A 41 -6.84 -3.52 6.94
N SER A 42 -5.53 -3.43 7.03
CA SER A 42 -4.86 -2.24 7.55
C SER A 42 -4.61 -1.15 6.51
N GLY A 43 -5.05 -1.38 5.26
CA GLY A 43 -4.96 -0.33 4.25
C GLY A 43 -3.63 -0.22 3.56
N ASN A 44 -2.98 -1.34 3.27
CA ASN A 44 -1.74 -1.35 2.51
C ASN A 44 -2.05 -1.65 1.05
N VAL A 45 -1.64 -0.76 0.14
CA VAL A 45 -1.93 -0.91 -1.28
C VAL A 45 -0.65 -0.81 -2.08
N LEU A 46 -0.34 -1.87 -2.81
CA LEU A 46 0.75 -1.88 -3.77
C LEU A 46 0.19 -1.48 -5.13
N PHE A 47 0.85 -0.58 -5.83
CA PHE A 47 0.35 -0.13 -7.14
C PHE A 47 1.47 0.44 -7.98
N ASN A 48 1.22 0.50 -9.30
CA ASN A 48 2.10 1.13 -10.26
C ASN A 48 1.48 2.43 -10.74
N SER A 49 2.31 3.45 -10.90
CA SER A 49 1.87 4.76 -11.36
C SER A 49 2.76 5.25 -12.51
N THR A 50 2.14 5.92 -13.46
CA THR A 50 2.85 6.63 -14.52
C THR A 50 2.34 8.06 -14.57
N GLY A 51 3.25 8.99 -14.85
CA GLY A 51 2.88 10.38 -15.10
C GLY A 51 2.72 11.26 -13.86
N LEU A 52 2.67 10.69 -12.67
CA LEU A 52 2.59 11.47 -11.43
C LEU A 52 3.89 11.34 -10.68
N SER A 53 4.37 12.45 -10.13
CA SER A 53 5.56 12.45 -9.31
C SER A 53 5.25 11.88 -7.92
N GLU A 54 6.29 11.42 -7.24
CA GLU A 54 6.17 10.91 -5.88
C GLU A 54 5.58 11.95 -4.93
N SER A 55 5.89 13.24 -5.16
CA SER A 55 5.37 14.31 -4.32
C SER A 55 3.88 14.61 -4.55
N GLU A 56 3.35 14.26 -5.72
CA GLU A 56 1.94 14.50 -6.05
C GLU A 56 1.02 13.36 -5.59
N LEU A 57 1.57 12.15 -5.48
CA LEU A 57 0.78 10.96 -5.21
C LEU A 57 0.03 10.99 -3.87
N PRO A 58 0.63 11.41 -2.75
CA PRO A 58 -0.12 11.38 -1.48
C PRO A 58 -1.39 12.21 -1.53
N ASN A 59 -1.33 13.42 -2.09
CA ASN A 59 -2.52 14.27 -2.21
C ASN A 59 -3.56 13.67 -3.14
N ARG A 60 -3.11 13.07 -4.22
CA ARG A 60 -4.02 12.41 -5.18
C ARG A 60 -4.74 11.25 -4.52
N LEU A 61 -4.01 10.44 -3.76
CA LEU A 61 -4.60 9.28 -3.08
C LEU A 61 -5.54 9.70 -1.95
N GLU A 62 -5.20 10.74 -1.21
CA GLU A 62 -6.08 11.27 -0.18
C GLU A 62 -7.38 11.79 -0.78
N GLY A 63 -7.29 12.47 -1.91
CA GLY A 63 -8.48 12.91 -2.64
C GLY A 63 -9.34 11.76 -3.13
N LEU A 64 -8.70 10.70 -3.61
CA LEU A 64 -9.39 9.49 -4.05
C LEU A 64 -10.20 8.87 -2.91
N ILE A 65 -9.63 8.82 -1.71
CA ILE A 65 -10.33 8.27 -0.56
C ILE A 65 -11.54 9.13 -0.19
N VAL A 66 -11.38 10.44 -0.17
CA VAL A 66 -12.50 11.35 0.12
C VAL A 66 -13.62 11.17 -0.89
N GLU A 67 -13.28 11.12 -2.17
CA GLU A 67 -14.27 11.00 -3.24
C GLU A 67 -15.03 9.67 -3.20
N ASN A 68 -14.34 8.59 -2.88
CA ASN A 68 -14.94 7.25 -2.95
C ASN A 68 -15.54 6.78 -1.63
N PHE A 69 -15.04 7.27 -0.50
CA PHE A 69 -15.44 6.75 0.81
C PHE A 69 -15.95 7.81 1.77
N GLY A 70 -15.81 9.09 1.42
CA GLY A 70 -16.44 10.17 2.16
C GLY A 70 -15.74 10.60 3.44
N PHE A 71 -14.49 10.19 3.65
CA PHE A 71 -13.72 10.64 4.81
C PHE A 71 -12.25 10.84 4.43
N HIS A 72 -11.55 11.62 5.25
CA HIS A 72 -10.14 11.88 5.06
C HIS A 72 -9.31 10.82 5.79
N THR A 73 -8.24 10.37 5.16
CA THR A 73 -7.22 9.57 5.82
C THR A 73 -5.85 10.00 5.31
N ASP A 74 -4.89 10.02 6.21
CA ASP A 74 -3.51 10.32 5.83
C ASP A 74 -2.91 9.15 5.07
N VAL A 75 -2.20 9.45 3.99
CA VAL A 75 -1.54 8.44 3.17
C VAL A 75 -0.03 8.63 3.27
N ILE A 76 0.66 7.57 3.65
CA ILE A 76 2.11 7.53 3.64
C ILE A 76 2.54 6.70 2.44
N LEU A 77 3.39 7.27 1.60
CA LEU A 77 3.84 6.63 0.38
C LEU A 77 5.30 6.22 0.52
N ARG A 78 5.62 5.01 0.03
CA ARG A 78 7.01 4.55 -0.05
C ARG A 78 7.27 3.98 -1.43
N SER A 79 8.42 4.32 -1.98
CA SER A 79 8.83 3.82 -3.28
C SER A 79 9.36 2.39 -3.16
N ARG A 80 9.50 1.72 -4.30
CA ARG A 80 10.08 0.39 -4.36
C ARG A 80 11.45 0.33 -3.69
N ASN A 81 12.32 1.28 -4.00
CA ASN A 81 13.68 1.30 -3.44
C ASN A 81 13.67 1.46 -1.93
N GLU A 82 12.81 2.32 -1.42
CA GLU A 82 12.66 2.51 0.03
C GLU A 82 12.20 1.21 0.71
N ILE A 83 11.23 0.54 0.11
CA ILE A 83 10.70 -0.70 0.67
C ILE A 83 11.74 -1.81 0.64
N GLU A 84 12.51 -1.92 -0.44
CA GLU A 84 13.58 -2.92 -0.54
C GLU A 84 14.63 -2.73 0.55
N SER A 85 14.99 -1.47 0.83
CA SER A 85 15.94 -1.17 1.90
C SER A 85 15.40 -1.55 3.27
N VAL A 86 14.12 -1.24 3.52
CA VAL A 86 13.46 -1.58 4.78
C VAL A 86 13.36 -3.10 4.93
N LEU A 87 13.06 -3.82 3.85
CA LEU A 87 12.94 -5.28 3.90
C LEU A 87 14.25 -5.94 4.29
N LYS A 88 15.38 -5.46 3.78
CA LYS A 88 16.68 -6.00 4.16
C LYS A 88 16.93 -5.81 5.65
N ALA A 89 16.63 -4.63 6.18
CA ALA A 89 16.78 -4.37 7.61
C ALA A 89 15.86 -5.25 8.44
N LEU A 90 14.61 -5.41 8.01
CA LEU A 90 13.63 -6.23 8.72
C LEU A 90 13.99 -7.70 8.71
N GLU A 91 14.56 -8.20 7.62
CA GLU A 91 15.00 -9.59 7.54
C GLU A 91 16.05 -9.89 8.59
N ILE A 92 16.99 -8.97 8.80
CA ILE A 92 18.02 -9.14 9.82
C ILE A 92 17.40 -9.13 11.22
N ILE A 93 16.48 -8.22 11.47
CA ILE A 93 15.87 -8.05 12.80
C ILE A 93 14.90 -9.19 13.13
N TYR A 94 14.09 -9.61 12.16
CA TYR A 94 12.99 -10.53 12.39
C TYR A 94 13.22 -11.92 11.81
N SER A 95 14.44 -12.26 11.46
CA SER A 95 14.74 -13.53 10.81
C SER A 95 14.33 -14.74 11.64
N GLU A 96 14.29 -14.61 12.96
CA GLU A 96 13.94 -15.70 13.87
C GLU A 96 12.52 -15.56 14.43
N ARG A 97 11.79 -14.55 14.01
CA ARG A 97 10.42 -14.34 14.48
C ARG A 97 9.42 -14.95 13.52
N GLU A 98 8.30 -15.38 14.08
CA GLU A 98 7.20 -15.94 13.31
C GLU A 98 5.95 -15.09 13.49
N GLY A 99 4.93 -15.33 12.64
CA GLY A 99 3.66 -14.67 12.74
C GLY A 99 3.46 -13.60 11.70
N GLU A 100 2.67 -12.58 12.03
CA GLU A 100 2.23 -11.56 11.08
C GLU A 100 3.38 -10.78 10.45
N GLN A 101 4.40 -10.43 11.23
CA GLN A 101 5.52 -9.69 10.70
C GLN A 101 6.22 -10.47 9.59
N LYS A 102 6.38 -11.76 9.79
CA LYS A 102 7.02 -12.61 8.79
C LYS A 102 6.17 -12.73 7.54
N LEU A 103 4.87 -12.87 7.70
CA LEU A 103 3.94 -12.92 6.57
C LEU A 103 3.93 -11.62 5.79
N TYR A 104 3.95 -10.49 6.48
CA TYR A 104 3.98 -9.18 5.84
C TYR A 104 5.27 -8.99 5.06
N ILE A 105 6.40 -9.32 5.66
CA ILE A 105 7.70 -9.23 5.00
C ILE A 105 7.71 -10.12 3.75
N SER A 106 7.17 -11.33 3.84
CA SER A 106 7.08 -12.24 2.71
C SER A 106 6.22 -11.65 1.59
N PHE A 107 5.09 -11.02 1.92
CA PHE A 107 4.26 -10.34 0.94
C PHE A 107 5.03 -9.25 0.22
N LEU A 108 5.71 -8.38 0.96
CA LEU A 108 6.46 -7.29 0.39
C LEU A 108 7.61 -7.78 -0.48
N LYS A 109 8.32 -8.80 -0.04
CA LYS A 109 9.40 -9.40 -0.83
C LYS A 109 8.88 -9.92 -2.16
N ASN A 110 7.79 -10.66 -2.15
CA ASN A 110 7.19 -11.19 -3.36
C ASN A 110 6.72 -10.07 -4.28
N ALA A 111 6.13 -9.04 -3.71
CA ALA A 111 5.62 -7.90 -4.48
C ALA A 111 6.75 -7.19 -5.22
N PHE A 112 7.90 -7.02 -4.60
CA PHE A 112 9.02 -6.28 -5.16
C PHE A 112 10.09 -7.14 -5.81
N SER A 113 9.95 -8.45 -5.79
CA SER A 113 10.90 -9.35 -6.45
C SER A 113 10.58 -9.61 -7.92
N GLY A 114 9.44 -9.11 -8.39
CA GLY A 114 9.00 -9.35 -9.75
C GLY A 114 8.22 -10.63 -9.95
N ASN A 115 7.90 -11.33 -8.89
CA ASN A 115 7.13 -12.56 -8.95
C ASN A 115 5.63 -12.34 -8.95
N ILE A 116 5.22 -11.09 -8.82
CA ILE A 116 3.82 -10.72 -8.89
C ILE A 116 3.54 -10.21 -10.29
N SER A 117 2.73 -10.91 -10.96
CA SER A 117 2.33 -10.55 -12.31
C SER A 117 0.85 -10.27 -12.36
#